data_53c2762cf46b259393a127fc6219abe5
#
_entry.id   53c2762cf46b259393a127fc6219abe5
#
_cell.length_a   1.000
_cell.length_b   1.000
_cell.length_c   1.000
_cell.angle_alpha   90.00
_cell.angle_beta   90.00
_cell.angle_gamma   90.00
#
_symmetry.space_group_name_H-M   'P 1'
#
loop_
_entity.id
_entity.type
_entity.pdbx_description
1 polymer ?
#
loop_
_entity_poly.entity_id
_entity_poly.type
_entity_poly.pdbx_seq_one_letter_code
_entity_poly.pdbx_strand_id
1 'polypeptide(L)'
;MINKVMHINGKRIVFKGVNRHEFNCYHGRSVKEEDMLWDIKFLKQHNLNSVRTSHYPNNSRWYELCDQYGIYLIDEANLESHGSWQKMGQCKPDWVIPGDKPEWCEVVLDRAKSMVERDKNHPSILIWSCGNEAFGGENIYKMSEYFRTKDNSRLVHYEGIFWDRRFNDTSDMESRMYAKVEDIEAYLNDNPTKPFISCEYTHSMGNSNGNMHKYTELEDKYPMYQGGFIWDYIDQGIMTKDRFGKEFLAYGGDFGDRPTDYNFCFNGIVLANRKPSPKIQEVKYL
;
A
#
# COMPACT_ATOMS: atom_id res chain seq x y z
N MET A 1 11.39 6.22 16.18
CA MET A 1 10.36 5.64 17.09
C MET A 1 10.62 6.03 18.55
N ILE A 2 9.56 6.22 19.34
CA ILE A 2 9.65 6.48 20.78
C ILE A 2 8.79 5.41 21.46
N ASN A 3 9.40 4.63 22.38
CA ASN A 3 8.71 3.53 23.08
C ASN A 3 7.92 2.58 22.17
N LYS A 4 8.53 2.16 21.07
CA LYS A 4 7.94 1.28 20.03
C LYS A 4 6.75 1.90 19.26
N VAL A 5 6.54 3.20 19.33
CA VAL A 5 5.47 3.93 18.64
C VAL A 5 6.09 4.92 17.66
N MET A 6 5.54 5.03 16.46
CA MET A 6 5.96 6.00 15.45
C MET A 6 5.48 7.40 15.82
N HIS A 7 6.37 8.38 15.72
CA HIS A 7 6.09 9.78 16.02
C HIS A 7 6.60 10.68 14.90
N ILE A 8 5.88 11.77 14.64
CA ILE A 8 6.31 12.87 13.78
C ILE A 8 6.32 14.13 14.66
N ASN A 9 7.45 14.83 14.68
CA ASN A 9 7.62 16.04 15.49
C ASN A 9 7.19 15.84 16.96
N GLY A 10 7.51 14.67 17.52
CA GLY A 10 7.20 14.33 18.91
C GLY A 10 5.76 13.90 19.19
N LYS A 11 4.89 13.89 18.18
CA LYS A 11 3.49 13.43 18.30
C LYS A 11 3.31 12.05 17.67
N ARG A 12 2.57 11.17 18.34
CA ARG A 12 2.16 9.88 17.78
C ARG A 12 1.43 10.10 16.46
N ILE A 13 1.81 9.36 15.44
CA ILE A 13 1.07 9.34 14.17
C ILE A 13 0.09 8.16 14.15
N VAL A 14 -1.08 8.39 13.52
CA VAL A 14 -2.01 7.36 13.10
C VAL A 14 -2.24 7.54 11.61
N PHE A 15 -2.04 6.48 10.83
CA PHE A 15 -2.24 6.49 9.39
C PHE A 15 -3.71 6.24 9.07
N LYS A 16 -4.39 7.27 8.61
CA LYS A 16 -5.72 7.17 7.99
C LYS A 16 -5.49 7.19 6.47
N GLY A 17 -5.09 6.04 5.95
CA GLY A 17 -4.49 5.94 4.63
C GLY A 17 -5.29 5.18 3.60
N VAL A 18 -4.82 5.26 2.37
CA VAL A 18 -5.29 4.47 1.24
C VAL A 18 -4.10 3.90 0.46
N ASN A 19 -4.30 2.75 -0.15
CA ASN A 19 -3.43 2.25 -1.21
C ASN A 19 -3.82 2.92 -2.52
N ARG A 20 -2.88 3.50 -3.26
CA ARG A 20 -3.18 4.25 -4.47
C ARG A 20 -2.42 3.71 -5.66
N HIS A 21 -3.18 3.22 -6.64
CA HIS A 21 -2.69 3.06 -8.00
C HIS A 21 -2.72 4.39 -8.75
N GLU A 22 -1.70 4.68 -9.57
CA GLU A 22 -1.76 5.77 -10.54
C GLU A 22 -2.68 5.37 -11.68
N PHE A 23 -3.87 5.96 -11.72
CA PHE A 23 -4.87 5.59 -12.72
C PHE A 23 -5.79 6.74 -13.14
N ASN A 24 -6.14 6.74 -14.43
CA ASN A 24 -7.15 7.58 -15.04
C ASN A 24 -7.94 6.74 -16.04
N CYS A 25 -9.26 6.80 -16.02
CA CYS A 25 -10.11 5.95 -16.85
C CYS A 25 -9.98 6.20 -18.37
N TYR A 26 -9.41 7.32 -18.80
CA TYR A 26 -9.16 7.63 -20.22
C TYR A 26 -7.72 7.35 -20.66
N HIS A 27 -6.76 7.41 -19.73
CA HIS A 27 -5.33 7.38 -20.03
C HIS A 27 -4.60 6.22 -19.36
N GLY A 28 -5.32 5.34 -18.66
CA GLY A 28 -4.73 4.22 -17.91
C GLY A 28 -3.77 4.73 -16.84
N ARG A 29 -2.55 4.25 -16.84
CA ARG A 29 -1.52 4.60 -15.85
C ARG A 29 -0.80 5.93 -16.12
N SER A 30 -1.15 6.64 -17.19
CA SER A 30 -0.61 7.96 -17.51
C SER A 30 -1.46 9.04 -16.86
N VAL A 31 -1.17 9.36 -15.60
CA VAL A 31 -1.88 10.40 -14.84
C VAL A 31 -1.32 11.78 -15.11
N LYS A 32 -2.18 12.77 -15.13
CA LYS A 32 -1.83 14.18 -15.26
C LYS A 32 -1.77 14.87 -13.91
N GLU A 33 -1.18 16.07 -13.86
CA GLU A 33 -1.12 16.86 -12.62
C GLU A 33 -2.52 17.20 -12.09
N GLU A 34 -3.47 17.48 -12.97
CA GLU A 34 -4.88 17.75 -12.60
C GLU A 34 -5.53 16.55 -11.87
N ASP A 35 -5.22 15.32 -12.27
CA ASP A 35 -5.67 14.11 -11.62
C ASP A 35 -5.08 13.99 -10.21
N MET A 36 -3.76 14.22 -10.09
CA MET A 36 -3.06 14.16 -8.81
C MET A 36 -3.55 15.24 -7.82
N LEU A 37 -3.79 16.45 -8.30
CA LEU A 37 -4.36 17.55 -7.50
C LEU A 37 -5.78 17.23 -7.04
N TRP A 38 -6.58 16.61 -7.89
CA TRP A 38 -7.90 16.16 -7.52
C TRP A 38 -7.83 15.10 -6.41
N ASP A 39 -6.97 14.11 -6.58
CA ASP A 39 -6.75 13.03 -5.62
C ASP A 39 -6.35 13.60 -4.25
N ILE A 40 -5.38 14.50 -4.19
CA ILE A 40 -4.92 15.13 -2.95
C ILE A 40 -6.03 15.93 -2.25
N LYS A 41 -6.75 16.74 -3.01
CA LYS A 41 -7.87 17.51 -2.45
C LYS A 41 -8.96 16.60 -1.90
N PHE A 42 -9.25 15.52 -2.62
CA PHE A 42 -10.22 14.54 -2.18
C PHE A 42 -9.78 13.85 -0.87
N LEU A 43 -8.54 13.40 -0.78
CA LEU A 43 -7.99 12.82 0.45
C LEU A 43 -8.15 13.78 1.64
N LYS A 44 -7.73 15.03 1.48
CA LYS A 44 -7.83 16.05 2.54
C LYS A 44 -9.28 16.32 2.96
N GLN A 45 -10.22 16.37 2.01
CA GLN A 45 -11.64 16.60 2.28
C GLN A 45 -12.32 15.43 3.01
N HIS A 46 -11.70 14.24 2.95
CA HIS A 46 -12.23 13.02 3.55
C HIS A 46 -11.39 12.50 4.73
N ASN A 47 -10.63 13.38 5.38
CA ASN A 47 -9.82 13.10 6.57
C ASN A 47 -8.73 12.03 6.37
N LEU A 48 -8.38 11.72 5.13
CA LEU A 48 -7.29 10.82 4.80
C LEU A 48 -5.97 11.60 4.81
N ASN A 49 -4.97 11.09 5.54
CA ASN A 49 -3.71 11.79 5.77
C ASN A 49 -2.51 11.13 5.10
N SER A 50 -2.67 9.92 4.56
CA SER A 50 -1.55 9.13 4.07
C SER A 50 -1.89 8.26 2.86
N VAL A 51 -0.85 7.94 2.09
CA VAL A 51 -0.95 7.07 0.91
C VAL A 51 0.20 6.08 0.92
N ARG A 52 -0.09 4.81 0.65
CA ARG A 52 0.91 3.83 0.21
C ARG A 52 0.90 3.81 -1.32
N THR A 53 2.08 4.02 -1.92
CA THR A 53 2.23 4.01 -3.38
C THR A 53 2.22 2.57 -3.90
N SER A 54 1.06 1.97 -3.90
CA SER A 54 0.88 0.55 -4.26
C SER A 54 0.97 0.34 -5.77
N HIS A 55 1.84 -0.52 -6.33
CA HIS A 55 2.96 -1.20 -5.69
C HIS A 55 4.22 -0.83 -6.47
N TYR A 56 4.51 0.47 -6.57
CA TYR A 56 5.60 1.07 -7.35
C TYR A 56 5.76 2.55 -7.02
N PRO A 57 6.95 3.12 -7.19
CA PRO A 57 7.16 4.55 -7.07
C PRO A 57 6.28 5.31 -8.07
N ASN A 58 5.59 6.34 -7.56
CA ASN A 58 4.66 7.13 -8.37
C ASN A 58 5.38 8.20 -9.23
N ASN A 59 4.61 8.99 -9.99
CA ASN A 59 5.09 10.14 -10.74
C ASN A 59 5.81 11.12 -9.80
N SER A 60 6.96 11.69 -10.20
CA SER A 60 7.75 12.61 -9.36
C SER A 60 6.94 13.80 -8.88
N ARG A 61 6.02 14.32 -9.70
CA ARG A 61 5.15 15.43 -9.32
C ARG A 61 4.20 15.09 -8.16
N TRP A 62 3.83 13.81 -8.01
CA TRP A 62 3.03 13.33 -6.87
C TRP A 62 3.69 13.63 -5.53
N TYR A 63 4.98 13.37 -5.41
CA TYR A 63 5.74 13.61 -4.16
C TYR A 63 5.82 15.10 -3.83
N GLU A 64 6.11 15.96 -4.82
CA GLU A 64 6.12 17.40 -4.64
C GLU A 64 4.76 17.93 -4.15
N LEU A 65 3.67 17.41 -4.69
CA LEU A 65 2.32 17.75 -4.27
C LEU A 65 2.02 17.22 -2.85
N CYS A 66 2.46 16.02 -2.52
CA CYS A 66 2.34 15.48 -1.17
C CYS A 66 3.12 16.31 -0.14
N ASP A 67 4.32 16.76 -0.48
CA ASP A 67 5.11 17.69 0.34
C ASP A 67 4.35 19.00 0.57
N GLN A 68 3.80 19.57 -0.49
CA GLN A 68 3.08 20.85 -0.46
C GLN A 68 1.79 20.79 0.34
N TYR A 69 1.02 19.70 0.20
CA TYR A 69 -0.31 19.57 0.80
C TYR A 69 -0.32 18.79 2.12
N GLY A 70 0.80 18.23 2.53
CA GLY A 70 0.92 17.47 3.78
C GLY A 70 0.18 16.14 3.75
N ILE A 71 0.43 15.32 2.74
CA ILE A 71 0.03 13.92 2.68
C ILE A 71 1.27 13.07 2.98
N TYR A 72 1.20 12.21 3.97
CA TYR A 72 2.28 11.30 4.32
C TYR A 72 2.35 10.10 3.38
N LEU A 73 3.56 9.62 3.10
CA LEU A 73 3.76 8.54 2.15
C LEU A 73 4.49 7.34 2.77
N ILE A 74 4.02 6.15 2.41
CA ILE A 74 4.83 4.95 2.30
C ILE A 74 5.21 4.82 0.83
N ASP A 75 6.50 5.05 0.53
CA ASP A 75 7.00 4.92 -0.84
C ASP A 75 7.47 3.50 -1.09
N GLU A 76 6.88 2.84 -2.10
CA GLU A 76 7.04 1.40 -2.29
C GLU A 76 7.83 1.07 -3.54
N ALA A 77 8.84 0.22 -3.37
CA ALA A 77 9.63 -0.30 -4.47
C ALA A 77 8.79 -1.20 -5.39
N ASN A 78 9.04 -1.12 -6.69
CA ASN A 78 8.38 -1.95 -7.67
C ASN A 78 8.88 -3.41 -7.59
N LEU A 79 8.39 -4.13 -6.60
CA LEU A 79 8.67 -5.54 -6.36
C LEU A 79 7.38 -6.24 -5.93
N GLU A 80 6.89 -7.14 -6.78
CA GLU A 80 5.77 -8.02 -6.48
C GLU A 80 5.94 -9.32 -7.24
N SER A 81 5.79 -10.44 -6.53
CA SER A 81 5.94 -11.79 -7.11
C SER A 81 4.87 -12.76 -6.59
N HIS A 82 3.70 -12.24 -6.28
CA HIS A 82 2.56 -12.93 -5.68
C HIS A 82 2.29 -14.30 -6.32
N GLY A 83 2.29 -14.38 -7.67
CA GLY A 83 2.07 -15.64 -8.38
C GLY A 83 3.09 -16.75 -8.06
N SER A 84 4.27 -16.43 -7.53
CA SER A 84 5.25 -17.42 -7.12
C SER A 84 4.94 -17.99 -5.72
N TRP A 85 4.58 -17.15 -4.76
CA TRP A 85 4.34 -17.62 -3.39
C TRP A 85 2.92 -18.16 -3.15
N GLN A 86 1.96 -17.89 -4.01
CA GLN A 86 0.64 -18.54 -3.98
C GLN A 86 0.71 -20.07 -4.06
N LYS A 87 1.82 -20.61 -4.57
CA LYS A 87 2.09 -22.04 -4.57
C LYS A 87 2.59 -22.60 -3.25
N MET A 88 2.76 -21.79 -2.23
CA MET A 88 3.09 -22.24 -0.89
C MET A 88 2.04 -23.22 -0.37
N GLY A 89 2.51 -24.28 0.28
CA GLY A 89 1.64 -25.42 0.64
C GLY A 89 1.50 -26.47 -0.47
N GLN A 90 1.75 -26.09 -1.74
CA GLN A 90 1.85 -27.02 -2.87
C GLN A 90 3.32 -27.26 -3.27
N CYS A 91 4.18 -26.28 -3.02
CA CYS A 91 5.61 -26.32 -3.28
C CYS A 91 6.38 -25.93 -2.03
N LYS A 92 7.67 -26.31 -1.99
CA LYS A 92 8.58 -25.83 -0.95
C LYS A 92 8.81 -24.33 -1.05
N PRO A 93 9.18 -23.63 0.04
CA PRO A 93 9.49 -22.20 0.01
C PRO A 93 10.61 -21.79 -0.96
N ASP A 94 11.46 -22.74 -1.39
CA ASP A 94 12.49 -22.52 -2.41
C ASP A 94 11.94 -22.20 -3.82
N TRP A 95 10.66 -22.39 -4.04
CA TRP A 95 9.96 -21.93 -5.25
C TRP A 95 9.79 -20.41 -5.30
N VAL A 96 9.79 -19.75 -4.15
CA VAL A 96 9.49 -18.30 -4.04
C VAL A 96 10.55 -17.45 -4.74
N ILE A 97 10.11 -16.40 -5.41
CA ILE A 97 10.93 -15.38 -6.07
C ILE A 97 10.62 -14.02 -5.38
N PRO A 98 11.64 -13.19 -5.04
CA PRO A 98 13.08 -13.42 -5.19
C PRO A 98 13.67 -14.38 -4.12
N GLY A 99 13.00 -14.54 -2.97
CA GLY A 99 13.41 -15.42 -1.90
C GLY A 99 14.89 -15.29 -1.52
N ASP A 100 15.55 -16.44 -1.36
CA ASP A 100 16.98 -16.51 -1.06
C ASP A 100 17.85 -16.73 -2.34
N LYS A 101 17.28 -16.53 -3.53
CA LYS A 101 17.92 -16.81 -4.82
C LYS A 101 18.92 -15.71 -5.19
N PRO A 102 20.24 -16.00 -5.23
CA PRO A 102 21.26 -14.97 -5.41
C PRO A 102 21.18 -14.23 -6.76
N GLU A 103 20.67 -14.89 -7.80
CA GLU A 103 20.47 -14.29 -9.13
C GLU A 103 19.49 -13.12 -9.16
N TRP A 104 18.63 -13.00 -8.15
CA TRP A 104 17.66 -11.91 -8.02
C TRP A 104 18.16 -10.72 -7.19
N CYS A 105 19.26 -10.91 -6.44
CA CYS A 105 19.72 -9.91 -5.47
C CYS A 105 19.98 -8.54 -6.10
N GLU A 106 20.73 -8.49 -7.20
CA GLU A 106 21.07 -7.23 -7.88
C GLU A 106 19.84 -6.52 -8.43
N VAL A 107 18.88 -7.26 -8.98
CA VAL A 107 17.62 -6.69 -9.51
C VAL A 107 16.79 -6.07 -8.38
N VAL A 108 16.70 -6.74 -7.24
CA VAL A 108 15.98 -6.25 -6.06
C VAL A 108 16.64 -4.99 -5.51
N LEU A 109 17.97 -5.00 -5.38
CA LEU A 109 18.73 -3.84 -4.92
C LEU A 109 18.67 -2.65 -5.89
N ASP A 110 18.64 -2.90 -7.19
CA ASP A 110 18.53 -1.84 -8.20
C ASP A 110 17.22 -1.06 -8.06
N ARG A 111 16.11 -1.74 -7.77
CA ARG A 111 14.82 -1.08 -7.51
C ARG A 111 14.88 -0.17 -6.29
N ALA A 112 15.48 -0.63 -5.22
CA ALA A 112 15.69 0.18 -4.02
C ALA A 112 16.59 1.39 -4.28
N LYS A 113 17.70 1.19 -5.00
CA LYS A 113 18.64 2.26 -5.37
C LYS A 113 17.94 3.34 -6.18
N SER A 114 17.22 2.94 -7.21
CA SER A 114 16.52 3.86 -8.11
C SER A 114 15.47 4.68 -7.37
N MET A 115 14.68 4.05 -6.50
CA MET A 115 13.66 4.74 -5.70
C MET A 115 14.29 5.74 -4.72
N VAL A 116 15.23 5.32 -3.91
CA VAL A 116 15.85 6.19 -2.89
C VAL A 116 16.58 7.36 -3.54
N GLU A 117 17.37 7.13 -4.59
CA GLU A 117 18.13 8.21 -5.23
C GLU A 117 17.21 9.25 -5.88
N ARG A 118 16.06 8.85 -6.37
CA ARG A 118 15.06 9.76 -6.91
C ARG A 118 14.31 10.53 -5.83
N ASP A 119 13.87 9.83 -4.76
CA ASP A 119 12.79 10.32 -3.90
C ASP A 119 13.26 10.75 -2.50
N LYS A 120 14.52 10.52 -2.11
CA LYS A 120 15.06 10.80 -0.76
C LYS A 120 14.86 12.22 -0.24
N ASN A 121 14.67 13.21 -1.12
CA ASN A 121 14.54 14.61 -0.74
C ASN A 121 13.08 15.03 -0.44
N HIS A 122 12.12 14.11 -0.48
CA HIS A 122 10.72 14.40 -0.20
C HIS A 122 10.38 14.17 1.28
N PRO A 123 10.07 15.24 2.06
CA PRO A 123 9.74 15.11 3.48
C PRO A 123 8.40 14.44 3.75
N SER A 124 7.52 14.34 2.77
CA SER A 124 6.27 13.58 2.86
C SER A 124 6.48 12.08 3.01
N ILE A 125 7.60 11.54 2.51
CA ILE A 125 7.94 10.12 2.65
C ILE A 125 8.39 9.86 4.08
N LEU A 126 7.66 9.02 4.79
CA LEU A 126 7.98 8.63 6.16
C LEU A 126 8.57 7.23 6.26
N ILE A 127 8.27 6.39 5.29
CA ILE A 127 8.58 4.97 5.31
C ILE A 127 8.99 4.53 3.90
N TRP A 128 10.12 3.80 3.81
CA TRP A 128 10.51 3.06 2.62
C TRP A 128 9.91 1.66 2.67
N SER A 129 9.21 1.22 1.63
CA SER A 129 8.64 -0.11 1.54
C SER A 129 9.39 -0.98 0.54
N CYS A 130 9.70 -2.21 0.95
CA CYS A 130 10.46 -3.17 0.14
C CYS A 130 9.66 -3.75 -1.04
N GLY A 131 8.36 -3.54 -1.07
CA GLY A 131 7.50 -4.11 -2.11
C GLY A 131 6.25 -4.75 -1.53
N ASN A 132 5.62 -5.58 -2.35
CA ASN A 132 4.35 -6.22 -2.06
C ASN A 132 4.39 -7.72 -2.33
N GLU A 133 3.72 -8.49 -1.50
CA GLU A 133 3.36 -9.91 -1.70
C GLU A 133 4.44 -10.75 -2.42
N ALA A 134 5.67 -10.67 -1.95
CA ALA A 134 6.80 -11.46 -2.44
C ALA A 134 7.33 -12.45 -1.41
N PHE A 135 6.49 -12.87 -0.46
CA PHE A 135 6.76 -13.77 0.66
C PHE A 135 7.81 -13.20 1.63
N GLY A 136 9.08 -13.41 1.39
CA GLY A 136 10.21 -12.98 2.20
C GLY A 136 11.53 -13.41 1.60
N GLY A 137 12.52 -13.63 2.46
CA GLY A 137 13.81 -14.13 2.05
C GLY A 137 14.94 -13.11 2.16
N GLU A 138 16.16 -13.62 1.94
CA GLU A 138 17.40 -12.89 2.11
C GLU A 138 17.51 -11.66 1.19
N ASN A 139 16.98 -11.74 -0.03
CA ASN A 139 17.08 -10.64 -0.99
C ASN A 139 16.29 -9.41 -0.54
N ILE A 140 15.09 -9.61 0.02
CA ILE A 140 14.27 -8.50 0.54
C ILE A 140 14.88 -7.97 1.84
N TYR A 141 15.44 -8.83 2.67
CA TYR A 141 16.20 -8.41 3.85
C TYR A 141 17.38 -7.51 3.45
N LYS A 142 18.18 -7.90 2.47
CA LYS A 142 19.29 -7.07 1.94
C LYS A 142 18.78 -5.73 1.39
N MET A 143 17.61 -5.71 0.77
CA MET A 143 16.96 -4.47 0.33
C MET A 143 16.65 -3.54 1.52
N SER A 144 16.11 -4.09 2.60
CA SER A 144 15.82 -3.30 3.80
C SER A 144 17.08 -2.72 4.43
N GLU A 145 18.15 -3.50 4.48
CA GLU A 145 19.46 -3.03 4.97
C GLU A 145 20.05 -1.91 4.08
N TYR A 146 19.83 -2.01 2.76
CA TYR A 146 20.20 -0.94 1.85
C TYR A 146 19.48 0.37 2.19
N PHE A 147 18.16 0.33 2.42
CA PHE A 147 17.40 1.52 2.83
C PHE A 147 17.97 2.13 4.10
N ARG A 148 18.21 1.34 5.16
CA ARG A 148 18.76 1.81 6.44
C ARG A 148 20.16 2.40 6.30
N THR A 149 20.98 1.83 5.42
CA THR A 149 22.33 2.33 5.15
C THR A 149 22.30 3.67 4.44
N LYS A 150 21.35 3.90 3.55
CA LYS A 150 21.23 5.13 2.76
C LYS A 150 20.45 6.23 3.48
N ASP A 151 19.46 5.85 4.27
CA ASP A 151 18.60 6.77 4.99
C ASP A 151 18.21 6.19 6.36
N ASN A 152 18.95 6.57 7.37
CA ASN A 152 18.70 6.16 8.75
C ASN A 152 17.62 7.01 9.46
N SER A 153 17.03 7.96 8.77
CA SER A 153 15.99 8.85 9.32
C SER A 153 14.58 8.32 9.14
N ARG A 154 14.36 7.46 8.14
CA ARG A 154 13.07 6.87 7.82
C ARG A 154 13.00 5.40 8.23
N LEU A 155 11.78 4.95 8.47
CA LEU A 155 11.50 3.56 8.80
C LEU A 155 11.42 2.71 7.51
N VAL A 156 11.59 1.40 7.67
CA VAL A 156 11.46 0.43 6.59
C VAL A 156 10.26 -0.47 6.86
N HIS A 157 9.46 -0.68 5.82
CA HIS A 157 8.25 -1.51 5.84
C HIS A 157 8.39 -2.71 4.92
N TYR A 158 7.90 -3.84 5.39
CA TYR A 158 7.58 -5.01 4.57
C TYR A 158 6.61 -5.95 5.31
N GLU A 159 5.48 -6.29 4.70
CA GLU A 159 4.47 -7.15 5.32
C GLU A 159 4.85 -8.64 5.32
N GLY A 160 5.69 -9.05 4.38
CA GLY A 160 6.11 -10.44 4.22
C GLY A 160 6.87 -11.02 5.40
N ILE A 161 7.31 -10.21 6.37
CA ILE A 161 7.86 -10.72 7.64
C ILE A 161 6.86 -11.60 8.40
N PHE A 162 5.55 -11.43 8.14
CA PHE A 162 4.53 -12.30 8.70
C PHE A 162 4.66 -13.75 8.21
N TRP A 163 5.06 -13.93 6.97
CA TRP A 163 5.21 -15.24 6.33
C TRP A 163 6.59 -15.85 6.53
N ASP A 164 7.65 -15.03 6.60
CA ASP A 164 9.03 -15.47 6.76
C ASP A 164 9.71 -14.82 7.96
N ARG A 165 9.51 -15.40 9.14
CA ARG A 165 10.04 -14.89 10.41
C ARG A 165 11.57 -15.03 10.55
N ARG A 166 12.25 -15.74 9.65
CA ARG A 166 13.73 -15.79 9.62
C ARG A 166 14.30 -14.37 9.46
N PHE A 167 13.61 -13.52 8.73
CA PHE A 167 14.01 -12.15 8.42
C PHE A 167 13.06 -11.12 9.05
N ASN A 168 12.69 -11.34 10.30
CA ASN A 168 11.75 -10.44 11.00
C ASN A 168 12.23 -8.99 11.04
N ASP A 169 13.54 -8.75 11.01
CA ASP A 169 14.14 -7.42 11.05
C ASP A 169 14.10 -6.68 9.70
N THR A 170 13.57 -7.29 8.65
CA THR A 170 13.29 -6.60 7.37
C THR A 170 12.37 -5.40 7.55
N SER A 171 11.39 -5.47 8.46
CA SER A 171 10.45 -4.37 8.72
C SER A 171 10.60 -3.83 10.13
N ASP A 172 10.46 -2.51 10.29
CA ASP A 172 10.46 -1.83 11.60
C ASP A 172 9.09 -1.88 12.29
N MET A 173 8.08 -2.38 11.61
CA MET A 173 6.72 -2.56 12.12
C MET A 173 6.18 -3.94 11.77
N GLU A 174 5.28 -4.44 12.59
CA GLU A 174 4.39 -5.53 12.19
C GLU A 174 3.39 -4.96 11.20
N SER A 175 3.27 -5.61 10.06
CA SER A 175 2.36 -5.19 9.02
C SER A 175 1.64 -6.41 8.46
N ARG A 176 0.34 -6.31 8.32
CA ARG A 176 -0.46 -7.41 7.78
C ARG A 176 -1.51 -6.89 6.82
N MET A 177 -1.88 -7.75 5.89
CA MET A 177 -3.00 -7.55 4.98
C MET A 177 -4.23 -8.25 5.52
N TYR A 178 -5.35 -7.53 5.55
CA TYR A 178 -6.69 -8.07 5.88
C TYR A 178 -6.75 -8.85 7.20
N ALA A 179 -5.87 -8.54 8.15
CA ALA A 179 -5.91 -9.13 9.48
C ALA A 179 -7.24 -8.79 10.16
N LYS A 180 -7.85 -9.77 10.81
CA LYS A 180 -9.04 -9.53 11.62
C LYS A 180 -8.67 -8.72 12.85
N VAL A 181 -9.65 -7.98 13.37
CA VAL A 181 -9.47 -7.17 14.59
C VAL A 181 -8.97 -8.03 15.76
N GLU A 182 -9.51 -9.23 15.91
CA GLU A 182 -9.13 -10.17 16.96
C GLU A 182 -7.65 -10.62 16.84
N ASP A 183 -7.16 -10.81 15.61
CA ASP A 183 -5.76 -11.20 15.36
C ASP A 183 -4.80 -10.04 15.66
N ILE A 184 -5.23 -8.81 15.38
CA ILE A 184 -4.48 -7.60 15.72
C ILE A 184 -4.41 -7.41 17.22
N GLU A 185 -5.55 -7.56 17.92
CA GLU A 185 -5.60 -7.49 19.39
C GLU A 185 -4.75 -8.58 20.05
N ALA A 186 -4.78 -9.80 19.51
CA ALA A 186 -3.94 -10.88 20.01
C ALA A 186 -2.44 -10.51 19.92
N TYR A 187 -1.99 -9.95 18.79
CA TYR A 187 -0.63 -9.46 18.65
C TYR A 187 -0.30 -8.33 19.63
N LEU A 188 -1.19 -7.35 19.77
CA LEU A 188 -0.95 -6.17 20.61
C LEU A 188 -0.95 -6.49 22.11
N ASN A 189 -1.61 -7.57 22.53
CA ASN A 189 -1.63 -8.04 23.90
C ASN A 189 -0.50 -9.02 24.26
N ASP A 190 0.28 -9.49 23.27
CA ASP A 190 1.37 -10.46 23.46
C ASP A 190 2.76 -9.80 23.51
N ASN A 191 2.92 -8.75 24.33
CA ASN A 191 4.18 -8.02 24.48
C ASN A 191 4.89 -7.67 23.15
N PRO A 192 4.23 -6.98 22.23
CA PRO A 192 4.77 -6.73 20.91
C PRO A 192 6.07 -5.91 20.97
N THR A 193 7.00 -6.23 20.09
CA THR A 193 8.28 -5.51 19.96
C THR A 193 8.20 -4.38 18.94
N LYS A 194 7.22 -4.43 18.02
CA LYS A 194 7.03 -3.49 16.91
C LYS A 194 5.63 -2.90 16.93
N PRO A 195 5.42 -1.65 16.48
CA PRO A 195 4.09 -1.11 16.26
C PRO A 195 3.40 -1.89 15.13
N PHE A 196 2.07 -1.81 15.11
CA PHE A 196 1.25 -2.47 14.09
C PHE A 196 0.65 -1.46 13.13
N ILE A 197 0.70 -1.76 11.83
CA ILE A 197 -0.11 -1.12 10.79
C ILE A 197 -0.82 -2.17 9.95
N SER A 198 -2.01 -1.84 9.44
CA SER A 198 -2.70 -2.62 8.41
C SER A 198 -2.32 -2.06 7.05
N CYS A 199 -1.32 -2.65 6.37
CA CYS A 199 -0.90 -2.10 5.07
C CYS A 199 -1.96 -2.23 3.99
N GLU A 200 -2.87 -3.21 4.15
CA GLU A 200 -4.11 -3.32 3.38
C GLU A 200 -5.22 -3.81 4.30
N TYR A 201 -6.36 -3.12 4.29
CA TYR A 201 -7.54 -3.52 5.05
C TYR A 201 -8.82 -3.03 4.41
N THR A 202 -9.95 -3.51 4.88
CA THR A 202 -11.30 -3.09 4.46
C THR A 202 -11.45 -3.08 2.93
N HIS A 203 -11.08 -4.20 2.27
CA HIS A 203 -11.15 -4.36 0.82
C HIS A 203 -12.50 -3.87 0.25
N SER A 204 -12.45 -2.84 -0.61
CA SER A 204 -13.62 -2.05 -0.99
C SER A 204 -14.34 -2.52 -2.24
N MET A 205 -14.09 -3.73 -2.70
CA MET A 205 -14.76 -4.28 -3.89
C MET A 205 -16.27 -4.44 -3.67
N GLY A 206 -17.07 -3.98 -4.63
CA GLY A 206 -18.50 -4.11 -4.59
C GLY A 206 -19.14 -3.41 -3.40
N ASN A 207 -20.07 -4.07 -2.72
CA ASN A 207 -20.76 -3.55 -1.54
C ASN A 207 -20.09 -4.03 -0.25
N SER A 208 -18.83 -3.67 -0.08
CA SER A 208 -17.99 -4.01 1.08
C SER A 208 -17.45 -2.76 1.78
N ASN A 209 -16.36 -2.86 2.52
CA ASN A 209 -15.78 -1.81 3.36
C ASN A 209 -16.52 -1.59 4.71
N GLY A 210 -17.36 -2.54 5.11
CA GLY A 210 -18.07 -2.48 6.39
C GLY A 210 -17.18 -2.82 7.59
N ASN A 211 -17.69 -2.50 8.80
CA ASN A 211 -17.00 -2.69 10.08
C ASN A 211 -15.66 -1.93 10.23
N MET A 212 -15.42 -0.90 9.44
CA MET A 212 -14.20 -0.11 9.53
C MET A 212 -14.01 0.52 10.91
N HIS A 213 -15.11 0.92 11.57
CA HIS A 213 -15.09 1.45 12.95
C HIS A 213 -14.35 0.55 13.95
N LYS A 214 -14.41 -0.77 13.79
CA LYS A 214 -13.70 -1.70 14.67
C LYS A 214 -12.18 -1.58 14.60
N TYR A 215 -11.65 -1.18 13.44
CA TYR A 215 -10.23 -0.91 13.28
C TYR A 215 -9.85 0.46 13.84
N THR A 216 -10.70 1.47 13.64
CA THR A 216 -10.43 2.81 14.20
C THR A 216 -10.53 2.84 15.72
N GLU A 217 -11.39 2.03 16.33
CA GLU A 217 -11.44 1.83 17.80
C GLU A 217 -10.11 1.30 18.38
N LEU A 218 -9.34 0.52 17.60
CA LEU A 218 -8.02 0.07 18.03
C LEU A 218 -7.01 1.21 18.17
N GLU A 219 -7.19 2.30 17.43
CA GLU A 219 -6.29 3.47 17.46
C GLU A 219 -6.29 4.14 18.85
N ASP A 220 -7.46 4.16 19.50
CA ASP A 220 -7.62 4.71 20.84
C ASP A 220 -7.26 3.69 21.93
N LYS A 221 -7.55 2.42 21.68
CA LYS A 221 -7.34 1.34 22.64
C LYS A 221 -5.87 0.95 22.80
N TYR A 222 -5.12 0.95 21.68
CA TYR A 222 -3.74 0.48 21.65
C TYR A 222 -2.79 1.52 21.04
N PRO A 223 -1.92 2.16 21.81
CA PRO A 223 -0.96 3.14 21.28
C PRO A 223 -0.06 2.59 20.16
N MET A 224 0.22 1.29 20.17
CA MET A 224 1.03 0.62 19.16
C MET A 224 0.27 0.23 17.88
N TYR A 225 -1.06 0.32 17.85
CA TYR A 225 -1.82 0.25 16.61
C TYR A 225 -1.84 1.64 15.98
N GLN A 226 -1.24 1.77 14.80
CA GLN A 226 -1.02 3.07 14.18
C GLN A 226 -1.75 3.23 12.85
N GLY A 227 -2.95 2.61 12.77
CA GLY A 227 -3.87 2.78 11.65
C GLY A 227 -3.59 1.85 10.47
N GLY A 228 -4.03 2.26 9.28
CA GLY A 228 -3.92 1.41 8.10
C GLY A 228 -4.23 2.12 6.80
N PHE A 229 -4.17 1.33 5.72
CA PHE A 229 -4.36 1.79 4.35
C PHE A 229 -5.46 0.97 3.67
N ILE A 230 -6.56 1.62 3.30
CA ILE A 230 -7.71 0.98 2.65
C ILE A 230 -7.27 0.40 1.31
N TRP A 231 -7.66 -0.81 0.97
CA TRP A 231 -7.58 -1.36 -0.37
C TRP A 231 -8.92 -1.18 -1.10
N ASP A 232 -9.03 -0.30 -2.15
CA ASP A 232 -8.02 0.67 -2.51
C ASP A 232 -8.65 2.05 -2.75
N TYR A 233 -7.88 2.97 -3.27
CA TYR A 233 -8.31 4.35 -3.46
C TYR A 233 -9.26 4.53 -4.63
N ILE A 234 -8.91 4.04 -5.83
CA ILE A 234 -9.63 4.31 -7.06
C ILE A 234 -9.78 3.06 -7.94
N ASP A 235 -10.97 2.83 -8.46
CA ASP A 235 -11.21 1.79 -9.46
C ASP A 235 -10.31 1.96 -10.70
N GLN A 236 -9.83 0.85 -11.28
CA GLN A 236 -8.98 0.87 -12.47
C GLN A 236 -9.74 0.44 -13.76
N GLY A 237 -11.00 0.88 -13.88
CA GLY A 237 -11.79 0.66 -15.08
C GLY A 237 -11.48 1.67 -16.20
N ILE A 238 -11.46 1.19 -17.45
CA ILE A 238 -11.17 2.00 -18.63
C ILE A 238 -12.47 2.44 -19.29
N MET A 239 -12.61 3.74 -19.57
CA MET A 239 -13.77 4.28 -20.26
C MET A 239 -13.78 3.83 -21.72
N THR A 240 -14.85 3.19 -22.14
CA THR A 240 -15.07 2.76 -23.51
C THR A 240 -16.54 2.89 -23.89
N LYS A 241 -16.90 2.47 -25.11
CA LYS A 241 -18.28 2.49 -25.61
C LYS A 241 -18.73 1.08 -25.97
N ASP A 242 -19.96 0.77 -25.62
CA ASP A 242 -20.62 -0.44 -26.08
C ASP A 242 -20.98 -0.38 -27.58
N ARG A 243 -21.55 -1.47 -28.11
CA ARG A 243 -21.98 -1.56 -29.52
C ARG A 243 -23.06 -0.54 -29.92
N PHE A 244 -23.68 0.12 -28.96
CA PHE A 244 -24.71 1.16 -29.18
C PHE A 244 -24.15 2.56 -29.00
N GLY A 245 -22.86 2.72 -28.73
CA GLY A 245 -22.18 3.99 -28.50
C GLY A 245 -22.33 4.56 -27.08
N LYS A 246 -22.91 3.79 -26.15
CA LYS A 246 -23.05 4.20 -24.75
C LYS A 246 -21.74 3.99 -24.00
N GLU A 247 -21.28 5.00 -23.31
CA GLU A 247 -20.07 4.92 -22.48
C GLU A 247 -20.28 4.08 -21.23
N PHE A 248 -19.27 3.27 -20.91
CA PHE A 248 -19.19 2.49 -19.67
C PHE A 248 -17.74 2.28 -19.25
N LEU A 249 -17.53 1.93 -17.99
CA LEU A 249 -16.22 1.56 -17.46
C LEU A 249 -16.02 0.05 -17.66
N ALA A 250 -15.05 -0.30 -18.46
CA ALA A 250 -14.72 -1.66 -18.82
C ALA A 250 -13.55 -2.21 -18.00
N TYR A 251 -13.46 -3.52 -17.91
CA TYR A 251 -12.37 -4.26 -17.27
C TYR A 251 -11.84 -5.39 -18.18
N GLY A 252 -10.84 -6.11 -17.73
CA GLY A 252 -10.26 -7.22 -18.49
C GLY A 252 -11.31 -8.27 -18.88
N GLY A 253 -11.31 -8.66 -20.15
CA GLY A 253 -12.32 -9.52 -20.77
C GLY A 253 -13.32 -8.78 -21.65
N ASP A 254 -13.65 -7.53 -21.34
CA ASP A 254 -14.52 -6.70 -22.18
C ASP A 254 -13.88 -6.35 -23.53
N PHE A 255 -12.56 -6.41 -23.59
CA PHE A 255 -11.77 -6.18 -24.82
C PHE A 255 -11.45 -7.46 -25.58
N GLY A 256 -12.05 -8.60 -25.22
CA GLY A 256 -11.77 -9.89 -25.82
C GLY A 256 -10.47 -10.55 -25.34
N ASP A 257 -9.80 -9.97 -24.37
CA ASP A 257 -8.56 -10.46 -23.78
C ASP A 257 -8.81 -11.64 -22.83
N ARG A 258 -7.85 -12.57 -22.79
CA ARG A 258 -7.82 -13.76 -21.91
C ARG A 258 -6.37 -14.16 -21.64
N PRO A 259 -6.02 -14.63 -20.41
CA PRO A 259 -6.86 -14.71 -19.21
C PRO A 259 -7.17 -13.34 -18.61
N THR A 260 -8.15 -13.25 -17.68
CA THR A 260 -8.52 -12.01 -17.00
C THR A 260 -9.08 -12.31 -15.60
N ASP A 261 -8.88 -11.39 -14.67
CA ASP A 261 -9.48 -11.40 -13.33
C ASP A 261 -10.81 -10.63 -13.29
N TYR A 262 -11.38 -10.31 -14.46
CA TYR A 262 -12.66 -9.62 -14.61
C TYR A 262 -12.73 -8.29 -13.83
N ASN A 263 -13.78 -8.12 -13.03
CA ASN A 263 -14.03 -6.89 -12.25
C ASN A 263 -13.18 -6.75 -10.98
N PHE A 264 -12.11 -7.55 -10.82
CA PHE A 264 -11.24 -7.48 -9.64
C PHE A 264 -10.42 -6.18 -9.55
N CYS A 265 -10.49 -5.33 -10.58
CA CYS A 265 -9.93 -3.98 -10.58
C CYS A 265 -10.92 -2.89 -10.08
N PHE A 266 -12.13 -3.27 -9.63
CA PHE A 266 -13.15 -2.35 -9.09
C PHE A 266 -13.26 -2.47 -7.56
N ASN A 267 -12.22 -2.06 -6.87
CA ASN A 267 -12.10 -2.10 -5.41
C ASN A 267 -11.82 -0.73 -4.78
N GLY A 268 -12.05 0.34 -5.56
CA GLY A 268 -11.85 1.72 -5.09
C GLY A 268 -12.97 2.24 -4.16
N ILE A 269 -12.58 3.13 -3.24
CA ILE A 269 -13.52 4.03 -2.55
C ILE A 269 -13.95 5.20 -3.43
N VAL A 270 -13.27 5.37 -4.56
CA VAL A 270 -13.57 6.31 -5.65
C VAL A 270 -13.75 5.50 -6.94
N LEU A 271 -14.76 5.84 -7.72
CA LEU A 271 -14.95 5.24 -9.03
C LEU A 271 -13.86 5.69 -10.03
N ALA A 272 -13.58 4.90 -11.05
CA ALA A 272 -12.51 5.17 -12.03
C ALA A 272 -12.60 6.56 -12.70
N ASN A 273 -13.80 7.15 -12.81
CA ASN A 273 -14.04 8.50 -13.31
C ASN A 273 -14.00 9.58 -12.22
N ARG A 274 -13.40 9.30 -11.08
CA ARG A 274 -13.25 10.18 -9.90
C ARG A 274 -14.57 10.62 -9.26
N LYS A 275 -15.65 9.90 -9.48
CA LYS A 275 -16.87 10.10 -8.69
C LYS A 275 -16.74 9.39 -7.35
N PRO A 276 -17.11 10.04 -6.23
CA PRO A 276 -17.13 9.38 -4.92
C PRO A 276 -18.07 8.18 -4.93
N SER A 277 -17.65 7.06 -4.35
CA SER A 277 -18.55 5.93 -4.10
C SER A 277 -19.36 6.18 -2.82
N PRO A 278 -20.49 5.49 -2.62
CA PRO A 278 -21.27 5.62 -1.38
C PRO A 278 -20.47 5.34 -0.10
N LYS A 279 -19.45 4.48 -0.18
CA LYS A 279 -18.59 4.07 0.94
C LYS A 279 -17.82 5.23 1.58
N ILE A 280 -17.55 6.28 0.81
CA ILE A 280 -16.74 7.40 1.28
C ILE A 280 -17.37 8.18 2.45
N GLN A 281 -18.67 8.08 2.63
CA GLN A 281 -19.38 8.71 3.75
C GLN A 281 -18.87 8.12 5.08
N GLU A 282 -18.78 6.79 5.17
CA GLU A 282 -18.26 6.10 6.34
C GLU A 282 -16.76 6.38 6.53
N VAL A 283 -15.97 6.28 5.46
CA VAL A 283 -14.54 6.57 5.50
C VAL A 283 -14.25 7.98 6.03
N LYS A 284 -15.04 8.96 5.61
CA LYS A 284 -14.88 10.34 6.06
C LYS A 284 -15.22 10.54 7.53
N TYR A 285 -16.20 9.79 8.04
CA TYR A 285 -16.66 9.89 9.41
C TYR A 285 -15.66 9.27 10.39
N LEU A 286 -15.04 8.17 10.02
CA LEU A 286 -14.09 7.42 10.81
C LEU A 286 -12.64 7.94 10.65
#